data_8880dfdb2fb91ae9934ce3a196943c79
#
_entry.id   8880dfdb2fb91ae9934ce3a196943c79
#
_cell.length_a   1.000
_cell.length_b   1.000
_cell.length_c   1.000
_cell.angle_alpha   90.00
_cell.angle_beta   90.00
_cell.angle_gamma   90.00
#
_symmetry.space_group_name_H-M   'P 1'
#
loop_
_entity.id
_entity.type
_entity.pdbx_description
1 polymer ?
#
loop_
_entity_poly.entity_id
_entity_poly.type
_entity_poly.pdbx_seq_one_letter_code
_entity_poly.pdbx_strand_id
1 'polypeptide(L)'
;MMNWNKNAMYRNKEVPMINAPNASDRKLVGNDKVFLTPSFQTNDYDKFVVIISNRLIRPGKTKMIQKAIDKADLRNENEIKARQMPNDSKYANKLCIFDGQHRFIRAVLNEESFWYKFTAMDKSDIGMLANSQTPWNLADSLHYYKVEEHGNSYKILGAFQKQYKYPISTLIGVLSGQQNRAMLEDFRMGNFKVTQKLDYIHDILGKVQEFKQFSDRIYRHRTFLNVYLDLMSHPEFEHSEMIKKVEKNPNMFIFCTKKEDYFRMLESIYNHQRQVKPRFF
;
A
#
# COMPACT_ATOMS: atom_id res chain seq x y z
N MET A 1 -12.15 -8.44 -7.17
CA MET A 1 -11.99 -7.48 -6.06
C MET A 1 -13.24 -7.58 -5.22
N MET A 2 -13.16 -8.13 -4.02
CA MET A 2 -14.30 -8.11 -3.09
C MET A 2 -14.52 -6.66 -2.65
N ASN A 3 -15.70 -6.12 -2.96
CA ASN A 3 -16.16 -4.87 -2.37
C ASN A 3 -16.33 -5.11 -0.88
N TRP A 4 -15.40 -4.61 -0.09
CA TRP A 4 -15.55 -4.55 1.35
C TRP A 4 -16.58 -3.47 1.67
N ASN A 5 -17.84 -3.86 1.79
CA ASN A 5 -18.88 -3.02 2.38
C ASN A 5 -18.47 -2.68 3.82
N LYS A 6 -19.09 -1.63 4.40
CA LYS A 6 -18.84 -1.15 5.78
C LYS A 6 -18.88 -2.24 6.86
N ASN A 7 -19.31 -3.45 6.52
CA ASN A 7 -19.30 -4.65 7.36
C ASN A 7 -18.67 -5.78 6.56
N ALA A 8 -17.74 -6.48 7.15
CA ALA A 8 -17.13 -7.66 6.55
C ALA A 8 -17.85 -8.93 7.06
N MET A 9 -18.31 -9.76 6.14
CA MET A 9 -18.93 -11.05 6.46
C MET A 9 -17.86 -12.13 6.56
N TYR A 10 -17.77 -12.79 7.71
CA TYR A 10 -16.88 -13.93 7.95
C TYR A 10 -17.70 -15.11 8.43
N ARG A 11 -17.85 -16.16 7.59
CA ARG A 11 -18.67 -17.35 7.89
C ARG A 11 -20.03 -17.00 8.50
N ASN A 12 -20.80 -16.12 7.85
CA ASN A 12 -22.10 -15.62 8.29
C ASN A 12 -22.08 -14.76 9.59
N LYS A 13 -20.89 -14.38 10.09
CA LYS A 13 -20.75 -13.41 11.19
C LYS A 13 -20.35 -12.06 10.61
N GLU A 14 -21.08 -11.03 10.96
CA GLU A 14 -20.80 -9.67 10.58
C GLU A 14 -19.88 -9.02 11.59
N VAL A 15 -18.69 -8.55 11.14
CA VAL A 15 -17.75 -7.80 11.97
C VAL A 15 -17.84 -6.33 11.60
N PRO A 16 -18.32 -5.46 12.48
CA PRO A 16 -18.39 -4.02 12.21
C PRO A 16 -17.02 -3.44 11.97
N MET A 17 -16.88 -2.67 10.88
CA MET A 17 -15.68 -1.91 10.54
C MET A 17 -15.96 -0.43 10.66
N ILE A 18 -15.13 0.28 11.39
CA ILE A 18 -15.30 1.70 11.71
C ILE A 18 -14.06 2.52 11.38
N ASN A 19 -14.23 3.83 11.30
CA ASN A 19 -13.10 4.75 11.30
C ASN A 19 -12.45 4.78 12.69
N ALA A 20 -11.12 5.00 12.74
CA ALA A 20 -10.44 5.12 14.03
C ALA A 20 -10.96 6.34 14.80
N PRO A 21 -11.18 6.21 16.13
CA PRO A 21 -11.59 7.33 16.96
C PRO A 21 -10.52 8.41 17.00
N ASN A 22 -10.95 9.68 17.10
CA ASN A 22 -10.07 10.84 17.11
C ASN A 22 -9.31 10.98 18.44
N ALA A 23 -8.16 11.68 18.40
CA ALA A 23 -7.34 11.95 19.59
C ALA A 23 -8.05 12.83 20.65
N SER A 24 -9.00 13.68 20.21
CA SER A 24 -9.82 14.53 21.10
C SER A 24 -10.66 13.72 22.10
N ASP A 25 -10.91 12.45 21.81
CA ASP A 25 -11.69 11.56 22.66
C ASP A 25 -10.86 10.95 23.79
N ARG A 26 -9.63 11.40 23.98
CA ARG A 26 -8.76 11.01 25.08
C ARG A 26 -9.26 11.63 26.38
N LYS A 27 -10.14 10.99 27.12
CA LYS A 27 -10.17 11.16 28.57
C LYS A 27 -8.97 10.42 29.13
N LEU A 28 -7.88 11.17 29.40
CA LEU A 28 -6.74 10.68 30.18
C LEU A 28 -7.25 10.26 31.55
N VAL A 29 -7.30 9.00 31.80
CA VAL A 29 -7.38 8.46 33.14
C VAL A 29 -5.97 8.50 33.70
N GLY A 30 -5.67 9.56 34.46
CA GLY A 30 -4.60 9.66 35.46
C GLY A 30 -3.16 9.36 35.07
N ASN A 31 -2.30 10.24 35.48
CA ASN A 31 -0.84 10.25 35.54
C ASN A 31 -0.10 8.92 35.45
N ASP A 32 0.72 8.76 34.43
CA ASP A 32 2.12 8.26 34.34
C ASP A 32 2.57 7.07 35.19
N LYS A 33 1.73 6.08 35.44
CA LYS A 33 2.24 4.76 35.82
C LYS A 33 1.92 3.78 34.71
N VAL A 34 2.95 3.13 34.17
CA VAL A 34 2.81 1.95 33.30
C VAL A 34 2.11 0.87 34.14
N PHE A 35 0.79 0.93 34.20
CA PHE A 35 0.01 -0.16 34.74
C PHE A 35 0.07 -1.30 33.72
N LEU A 36 0.56 -2.45 34.14
CA LEU A 36 0.33 -3.70 33.44
C LEU A 36 -1.19 -3.86 33.36
N THR A 37 -1.77 -3.48 32.23
CA THR A 37 -3.21 -3.67 31.99
C THR A 37 -3.47 -5.17 31.97
N PRO A 38 -4.42 -5.68 32.79
CA PRO A 38 -4.73 -7.09 32.83
C PRO A 38 -5.19 -7.58 31.46
N SER A 39 -4.86 -8.81 31.16
CA SER A 39 -5.31 -9.49 29.94
C SER A 39 -6.61 -10.22 30.23
N PHE A 40 -7.52 -10.16 29.27
CA PHE A 40 -8.84 -10.79 29.37
C PHE A 40 -9.00 -11.80 28.24
N GLN A 41 -9.61 -12.93 28.54
CA GLN A 41 -9.98 -13.94 27.55
C GLN A 41 -11.48 -13.85 27.25
N THR A 42 -11.86 -13.93 25.97
CA THR A 42 -13.27 -13.91 25.59
C THR A 42 -13.49 -14.63 24.25
N ASN A 43 -14.72 -15.07 24.04
CA ASN A 43 -15.28 -15.51 22.76
C ASN A 43 -16.49 -14.66 22.33
N ASP A 44 -16.73 -13.56 23.04
CA ASP A 44 -17.80 -12.61 22.71
C ASP A 44 -17.29 -11.62 21.65
N TYR A 45 -17.34 -12.06 20.38
CA TYR A 45 -16.87 -11.29 19.23
C TYR A 45 -17.69 -10.02 19.00
N ASP A 46 -18.96 -10.01 19.40
CA ASP A 46 -19.87 -8.89 19.21
C ASP A 46 -19.49 -7.66 20.01
N LYS A 47 -18.67 -7.82 21.04
CA LYS A 47 -18.08 -6.70 21.80
C LYS A 47 -17.04 -5.90 21.01
N PHE A 48 -16.59 -6.39 19.85
CA PHE A 48 -15.44 -5.80 19.16
C PHE A 48 -15.83 -5.21 17.82
N VAL A 49 -15.10 -4.13 17.44
CA VAL A 49 -15.14 -3.51 16.12
C VAL A 49 -13.72 -3.35 15.58
N VAL A 50 -13.56 -3.44 14.26
CA VAL A 50 -12.27 -3.34 13.59
C VAL A 50 -12.15 -1.99 12.90
N ILE A 51 -10.97 -1.37 12.98
CA ILE A 51 -10.68 -0.09 12.31
C ILE A 51 -10.51 -0.31 10.82
N ILE A 52 -11.28 0.41 9.99
CA ILE A 52 -11.27 0.29 8.53
C ILE A 52 -9.94 0.77 7.91
N SER A 53 -9.29 1.76 8.52
CA SER A 53 -8.01 2.31 8.08
C SER A 53 -6.80 1.46 8.45
N ASN A 54 -6.95 0.49 9.34
CA ASN A 54 -5.86 -0.42 9.68
C ASN A 54 -5.43 -1.23 8.45
N ARG A 55 -4.31 -1.98 8.57
CA ARG A 55 -3.81 -2.77 7.42
C ARG A 55 -4.87 -3.67 6.80
N LEU A 56 -4.78 -3.90 5.50
CA LEU A 56 -5.70 -4.77 4.79
C LEU A 56 -5.70 -6.19 5.36
N ILE A 57 -6.88 -6.73 5.63
CA ILE A 57 -7.03 -8.11 6.07
C ILE A 57 -6.75 -9.04 4.89
N ARG A 58 -5.75 -9.91 5.06
CA ARG A 58 -5.30 -10.83 4.01
C ARG A 58 -5.55 -12.27 4.44
N PRO A 59 -6.38 -13.03 3.72
CA PRO A 59 -6.68 -14.42 4.07
C PRO A 59 -5.43 -15.31 4.21
N GLY A 60 -4.41 -15.08 3.38
CA GLY A 60 -3.14 -15.80 3.48
C GLY A 60 -2.39 -15.55 4.79
N LYS A 61 -2.41 -14.31 5.32
CA LYS A 61 -1.80 -13.98 6.62
C LYS A 61 -2.54 -14.65 7.77
N THR A 62 -3.87 -14.71 7.72
CA THR A 62 -4.67 -15.39 8.74
C THR A 62 -4.30 -16.86 8.86
N LYS A 63 -4.11 -17.57 7.71
CA LYS A 63 -3.64 -18.96 7.67
C LYS A 63 -2.21 -19.12 8.21
N MET A 64 -1.30 -18.17 7.91
CA MET A 64 0.07 -18.20 8.44
C MET A 64 0.11 -18.01 9.96
N ILE A 65 -0.70 -17.09 10.49
CA ILE A 65 -0.83 -16.88 11.94
C ILE A 65 -1.37 -18.14 12.61
N GLN A 66 -2.37 -18.80 12.01
CA GLN A 66 -2.88 -20.07 12.52
C GLN A 66 -1.77 -21.11 12.65
N LYS A 67 -1.01 -21.35 11.58
CA LYS A 67 0.10 -22.31 11.58
C LYS A 67 1.17 -21.98 12.63
N ALA A 68 1.48 -20.70 12.83
CA ALA A 68 2.46 -20.28 13.84
C ALA A 68 1.96 -20.52 15.25
N ILE A 69 0.69 -20.25 15.53
CA ILE A 69 0.07 -20.48 16.84
C ILE A 69 -0.01 -21.98 17.13
N ASP A 70 -0.46 -22.79 16.18
CA ASP A 70 -0.56 -24.24 16.33
C ASP A 70 0.81 -24.90 16.59
N LYS A 71 1.86 -24.37 15.93
CA LYS A 71 3.22 -24.91 16.05
C LYS A 71 3.90 -24.56 17.37
N ALA A 72 3.65 -23.36 17.91
CA ALA A 72 4.42 -22.81 19.03
C ALA A 72 3.62 -22.64 20.33
N ASP A 73 2.32 -22.99 20.31
CA ASP A 73 1.35 -22.75 21.41
C ASP A 73 1.35 -21.28 21.91
N LEU A 74 1.53 -20.35 21.00
CA LEU A 74 1.63 -18.92 21.29
C LEU A 74 0.27 -18.23 21.52
N ARG A 75 -0.76 -18.98 21.96
CA ARG A 75 -2.14 -18.47 22.10
C ARG A 75 -2.23 -17.31 23.08
N ASN A 76 -1.39 -17.32 24.12
CA ASN A 76 -1.41 -16.33 25.21
C ASN A 76 -0.43 -15.17 25.00
N GLU A 77 0.58 -15.30 24.12
CA GLU A 77 1.64 -14.31 23.96
C GLU A 77 1.29 -13.15 23.01
N ASN A 78 0.21 -13.29 22.27
CA ASN A 78 -0.17 -12.34 21.23
C ASN A 78 -1.53 -11.71 21.47
N GLU A 79 -1.66 -10.97 22.55
CA GLU A 79 -2.89 -10.27 22.92
C GLU A 79 -3.31 -9.23 21.88
N ILE A 80 -4.61 -9.10 21.70
CA ILE A 80 -5.22 -8.05 20.87
C ILE A 80 -5.26 -6.78 21.70
N LYS A 81 -4.83 -5.65 21.13
CA LYS A 81 -4.93 -4.34 21.80
C LYS A 81 -6.24 -3.68 21.40
N ALA A 82 -7.08 -3.42 22.37
CA ALA A 82 -8.39 -2.82 22.17
C ALA A 82 -8.61 -1.61 23.09
N ARG A 83 -9.45 -0.68 22.66
CA ARG A 83 -9.85 0.51 23.41
C ARG A 83 -11.36 0.61 23.42
N GLN A 84 -11.91 1.06 24.56
CA GLN A 84 -13.33 1.38 24.68
C GLN A 84 -13.71 2.49 23.69
N MET A 85 -14.82 2.30 22.97
CA MET A 85 -15.37 3.35 22.10
C MET A 85 -15.94 4.50 22.94
N PRO A 86 -15.86 5.75 22.46
CA PRO A 86 -16.49 6.88 23.12
C PRO A 86 -18.00 6.70 23.33
N ASN A 87 -18.52 7.26 24.42
CA ASN A 87 -19.92 7.09 24.82
C ASN A 87 -20.94 7.72 23.85
N ASP A 88 -20.53 8.69 23.06
CA ASP A 88 -21.32 9.36 22.02
C ASP A 88 -21.25 8.64 20.66
N SER A 89 -20.48 7.60 20.56
CA SER A 89 -20.35 6.78 19.36
C SER A 89 -21.54 5.83 19.19
N LYS A 90 -21.93 5.58 17.95
CA LYS A 90 -22.84 4.48 17.57
C LYS A 90 -22.42 3.13 18.18
N TYR A 91 -21.15 2.98 18.52
CA TYR A 91 -20.54 1.76 19.05
C TYR A 91 -20.06 1.94 20.50
N ALA A 92 -20.72 2.80 21.30
CA ALA A 92 -20.32 3.19 22.65
C ALA A 92 -19.98 2.01 23.59
N ASN A 93 -20.69 0.89 23.45
CA ASN A 93 -20.48 -0.30 24.29
C ASN A 93 -19.51 -1.32 23.70
N LYS A 94 -18.77 -0.95 22.62
CA LYS A 94 -17.87 -1.85 21.92
C LYS A 94 -16.41 -1.48 22.16
N LEU A 95 -15.53 -2.45 21.90
CA LEU A 95 -14.09 -2.33 21.97
C LEU A 95 -13.52 -2.22 20.56
N CYS A 96 -12.81 -1.14 20.27
CA CYS A 96 -12.16 -0.91 18.99
C CYS A 96 -10.78 -1.59 18.98
N ILE A 97 -10.50 -2.42 17.99
CA ILE A 97 -9.23 -3.15 17.86
C ILE A 97 -8.20 -2.27 17.15
N PHE A 98 -7.15 -1.89 17.87
CA PHE A 98 -6.01 -1.10 17.35
C PHE A 98 -4.87 -1.96 16.82
N ASP A 99 -4.59 -3.08 17.48
CA ASP A 99 -3.62 -4.07 17.01
C ASP A 99 -4.18 -5.49 17.18
N GLY A 100 -3.77 -6.39 16.28
CA GLY A 100 -4.18 -7.80 16.31
C GLY A 100 -5.43 -8.12 15.49
N GLN A 101 -5.90 -7.25 14.58
CA GLN A 101 -7.10 -7.49 13.77
C GLN A 101 -7.07 -8.83 13.01
N HIS A 102 -5.92 -9.26 12.46
CA HIS A 102 -5.81 -10.56 11.81
C HIS A 102 -5.99 -11.73 12.79
N ARG A 103 -5.52 -11.58 14.04
CA ARG A 103 -5.71 -12.56 15.12
C ARG A 103 -7.18 -12.62 15.53
N PHE A 104 -7.82 -11.46 15.65
CA PHE A 104 -9.25 -11.38 15.91
C PHE A 104 -10.08 -12.07 14.82
N ILE A 105 -9.85 -11.71 13.55
CA ILE A 105 -10.56 -12.32 12.43
C ILE A 105 -10.34 -13.84 12.38
N ARG A 106 -9.13 -14.30 12.69
CA ARG A 106 -8.85 -15.73 12.80
C ARG A 106 -9.69 -16.38 13.92
N ALA A 107 -9.72 -15.76 15.10
CA ALA A 107 -10.53 -16.28 16.21
C ALA A 107 -12.01 -16.36 15.85
N VAL A 108 -12.55 -15.32 15.17
CA VAL A 108 -13.94 -15.32 14.67
C VAL A 108 -14.18 -16.47 13.67
N LEU A 109 -13.23 -16.68 12.73
CA LEU A 109 -13.35 -17.72 11.71
C LEU A 109 -13.31 -19.15 12.28
N ASN A 110 -12.55 -19.35 13.34
CA ASN A 110 -12.37 -20.65 13.97
C ASN A 110 -13.26 -20.87 15.18
N GLU A 111 -14.05 -19.86 15.58
CA GLU A 111 -14.91 -19.88 16.79
C GLU A 111 -14.11 -20.13 18.09
N GLU A 112 -12.88 -19.59 18.15
CA GLU A 112 -11.96 -19.74 19.26
C GLU A 112 -11.99 -18.53 20.20
N SER A 113 -11.75 -18.75 21.49
CA SER A 113 -11.46 -17.66 22.43
C SER A 113 -10.12 -16.97 22.07
N PHE A 114 -10.02 -15.69 22.42
CA PHE A 114 -8.80 -14.91 22.21
C PHE A 114 -8.52 -14.02 23.41
N TRP A 115 -7.25 -13.66 23.56
CA TRP A 115 -6.80 -12.75 24.62
C TRP A 115 -6.74 -11.31 24.11
N TYR A 116 -7.19 -10.38 24.93
CA TYR A 116 -7.08 -8.94 24.65
C TYR A 116 -6.68 -8.16 25.90
N LYS A 117 -6.13 -6.96 25.69
CA LYS A 117 -5.88 -6.00 26.74
C LYS A 117 -6.29 -4.59 26.30
N PHE A 118 -6.59 -3.76 27.26
CA PHE A 118 -6.86 -2.36 27.01
C PHE A 118 -5.58 -1.61 26.62
N THR A 119 -5.74 -0.61 25.76
CA THR A 119 -4.66 0.24 25.29
C THR A 119 -5.11 1.70 25.28
N ALA A 120 -4.17 2.61 25.57
CA ALA A 120 -4.36 4.06 25.41
C ALA A 120 -4.08 4.57 23.99
N MET A 121 -3.77 3.66 23.06
CA MET A 121 -3.47 3.98 21.68
C MET A 121 -4.61 4.74 20.98
N ASP A 122 -4.24 5.64 20.10
CA ASP A 122 -5.18 6.37 19.26
C ASP A 122 -4.88 6.19 17.76
N LYS A 123 -5.61 6.95 16.93
CA LYS A 123 -5.50 6.92 15.48
C LYS A 123 -4.07 7.22 14.98
N SER A 124 -3.36 8.17 15.61
CA SER A 124 -2.00 8.54 15.22
C SER A 124 -0.99 7.41 15.50
N ASP A 125 -1.25 6.61 16.52
CA ASP A 125 -0.35 5.51 16.91
C ASP A 125 -0.41 4.33 15.94
N ILE A 126 -1.51 4.16 15.19
CA ILE A 126 -1.68 3.04 14.25
C ILE A 126 -0.59 3.05 13.18
N GLY A 127 -0.29 4.22 12.62
CA GLY A 127 0.77 4.37 11.62
C GLY A 127 2.17 4.10 12.18
N MET A 128 2.44 4.53 13.43
CA MET A 128 3.74 4.32 14.10
C MET A 128 3.96 2.86 14.50
N LEU A 129 2.93 2.20 15.01
CA LEU A 129 3.00 0.77 15.34
C LEU A 129 3.20 -0.14 14.14
N ALA A 130 2.77 0.32 12.98
CA ALA A 130 2.96 -0.38 11.72
C ALA A 130 4.43 -0.78 11.47
N ASN A 131 5.36 -0.09 12.07
CA ASN A 131 6.79 -0.28 11.86
C ASN A 131 7.47 -1.16 12.92
N SER A 132 6.79 -1.53 14.01
CA SER A 132 7.49 -2.14 15.17
C SER A 132 7.59 -3.66 15.17
N GLN A 133 6.60 -4.42 14.68
CA GLN A 133 6.61 -5.88 14.73
C GLN A 133 6.49 -6.59 13.38
N THR A 134 5.64 -6.10 12.51
CA THR A 134 5.55 -6.54 11.10
C THR A 134 5.37 -5.30 10.26
N PRO A 135 6.42 -4.82 9.60
CA PRO A 135 6.35 -3.59 8.81
C PRO A 135 5.18 -3.61 7.82
N TRP A 136 4.45 -2.51 7.74
CA TRP A 136 3.46 -2.33 6.69
C TRP A 136 4.17 -2.33 5.35
N ASN A 137 3.58 -3.01 4.39
CA ASN A 137 4.00 -2.79 3.02
C ASN A 137 3.38 -1.50 2.47
N LEU A 138 3.86 -1.08 1.30
CA LEU A 138 3.40 0.17 0.68
C LEU A 138 1.88 0.19 0.40
N ALA A 139 1.25 -0.97 0.18
CA ALA A 139 -0.20 -1.04 -0.02
C ALA A 139 -0.98 -0.84 1.29
N ASP A 140 -0.45 -1.31 2.41
CA ASP A 140 -1.04 -1.06 3.72
C ASP A 140 -0.96 0.44 4.06
N SER A 141 0.21 1.06 3.83
CA SER A 141 0.40 2.51 4.04
C SER A 141 -0.49 3.35 3.11
N LEU A 142 -0.58 2.98 1.82
CA LEU A 142 -1.47 3.66 0.88
C LEU A 142 -2.93 3.57 1.32
N HIS A 143 -3.38 2.39 1.76
CA HIS A 143 -4.74 2.20 2.27
C HIS A 143 -5.01 3.09 3.47
N TYR A 144 -4.13 3.05 4.46
CA TYR A 144 -4.24 3.86 5.69
C TYR A 144 -4.38 5.34 5.38
N TYR A 145 -3.41 5.93 4.67
CA TYR A 145 -3.40 7.37 4.40
C TYR A 145 -4.54 7.84 3.47
N LYS A 146 -5.05 6.95 2.61
CA LYS A 146 -6.25 7.25 1.81
C LYS A 146 -7.52 7.31 2.66
N VAL A 147 -7.69 6.37 3.58
CA VAL A 147 -8.87 6.29 4.46
C VAL A 147 -8.87 7.42 5.48
N GLU A 148 -7.69 7.72 6.03
CA GLU A 148 -7.49 8.78 7.00
C GLU A 148 -7.43 10.19 6.37
N GLU A 149 -7.67 10.28 5.05
CA GLU A 149 -7.67 11.54 4.30
C GLU A 149 -6.40 12.40 4.48
N HIS A 150 -5.23 11.75 4.58
CA HIS A 150 -3.92 12.38 4.78
C HIS A 150 -3.44 13.12 3.52
N GLY A 151 -4.29 13.99 2.99
CA GLY A 151 -4.03 14.81 1.81
C GLY A 151 -4.37 14.15 0.47
N ASN A 152 -4.42 14.97 -0.58
CA ASN A 152 -4.85 14.55 -1.92
C ASN A 152 -3.82 13.63 -2.61
N SER A 153 -2.53 13.72 -2.25
CA SER A 153 -1.46 12.96 -2.91
C SER A 153 -1.66 11.43 -2.84
N TYR A 154 -2.15 10.91 -1.72
CA TYR A 154 -2.44 9.47 -1.58
C TYR A 154 -3.67 9.03 -2.36
N LYS A 155 -4.68 9.91 -2.50
CA LYS A 155 -5.86 9.66 -3.35
C LYS A 155 -5.44 9.60 -4.83
N ILE A 156 -4.60 10.54 -5.27
CA ILE A 156 -4.02 10.58 -6.63
C ILE A 156 -3.21 9.31 -6.90
N LEU A 157 -2.26 8.95 -6.03
CA LEU A 157 -1.47 7.73 -6.18
C LEU A 157 -2.34 6.49 -6.30
N GLY A 158 -3.40 6.39 -5.48
CA GLY A 158 -4.35 5.28 -5.56
C GLY A 158 -5.13 5.22 -6.88
N ALA A 159 -5.49 6.38 -7.46
CA ALA A 159 -6.12 6.46 -8.77
C ALA A 159 -5.17 5.99 -9.88
N PHE A 160 -3.92 6.49 -9.88
CA PHE A 160 -2.88 6.07 -10.82
C PHE A 160 -2.58 4.57 -10.73
N GLN A 161 -2.49 4.01 -9.52
CA GLN A 161 -2.28 2.57 -9.34
C GLN A 161 -3.43 1.74 -9.94
N LYS A 162 -4.68 2.18 -9.74
CA LYS A 162 -5.86 1.51 -10.30
C LYS A 162 -5.86 1.57 -11.83
N GLN A 163 -5.50 2.70 -12.41
CA GLN A 163 -5.50 2.96 -13.84
C GLN A 163 -4.35 2.25 -14.57
N TYR A 164 -3.12 2.48 -14.11
CA TYR A 164 -1.90 2.06 -14.82
C TYR A 164 -1.31 0.74 -14.33
N LYS A 165 -1.72 0.26 -13.14
CA LYS A 165 -1.31 -1.03 -12.54
C LYS A 165 0.20 -1.20 -12.35
N TYR A 166 0.94 -0.12 -12.24
CA TYR A 166 2.34 -0.16 -11.84
C TYR A 166 2.51 -0.46 -10.35
N PRO A 167 3.68 -0.98 -9.92
CA PRO A 167 4.02 -1.08 -8.51
C PRO A 167 3.92 0.28 -7.80
N ILE A 168 3.44 0.30 -6.57
CA ILE A 168 3.28 1.54 -5.78
C ILE A 168 4.59 2.30 -5.69
N SER A 169 5.72 1.59 -5.43
CA SER A 169 7.05 2.21 -5.36
C SER A 169 7.48 2.92 -6.64
N THR A 170 7.07 2.41 -7.79
CA THR A 170 7.34 3.04 -9.09
C THR A 170 6.54 4.32 -9.23
N LEU A 171 5.23 4.27 -8.93
CA LEU A 171 4.35 5.44 -9.03
C LEU A 171 4.71 6.53 -8.03
N ILE A 172 5.15 6.19 -6.81
CA ILE A 172 5.67 7.16 -5.85
C ILE A 172 6.82 7.94 -6.50
N GLY A 173 7.80 7.24 -7.09
CA GLY A 173 8.95 7.88 -7.76
C GLY A 173 8.54 8.79 -8.92
N VAL A 174 7.64 8.33 -9.77
CA VAL A 174 7.17 9.09 -10.93
C VAL A 174 6.38 10.34 -10.50
N LEU A 175 5.46 10.21 -9.56
CA LEU A 175 4.61 11.32 -9.09
C LEU A 175 5.35 12.33 -8.23
N SER A 176 6.39 11.92 -7.49
CA SER A 176 7.23 12.84 -6.70
C SER A 176 8.42 13.41 -7.47
N GLY A 177 8.73 12.89 -8.65
CA GLY A 177 9.95 13.25 -9.38
C GLY A 177 11.25 12.81 -8.68
N GLN A 178 11.16 11.97 -7.65
CA GLN A 178 12.30 11.50 -6.86
C GLN A 178 12.42 9.98 -6.95
N GLN A 179 13.65 9.48 -6.99
CA GLN A 179 13.91 8.04 -7.13
C GLN A 179 14.86 7.49 -6.07
N ASN A 180 14.89 8.10 -4.91
CA ASN A 180 15.76 7.71 -3.80
C ASN A 180 14.99 6.90 -2.72
N ARG A 181 15.72 6.38 -1.74
CA ARG A 181 15.15 5.62 -0.63
C ARG A 181 14.32 6.52 0.31
N ALA A 182 14.73 7.76 0.50
CA ALA A 182 14.08 8.70 1.40
C ALA A 182 12.59 8.92 1.00
N MET A 183 12.29 8.98 -0.29
CA MET A 183 10.90 9.13 -0.76
C MET A 183 9.97 7.99 -0.28
N LEU A 184 10.48 6.76 -0.13
CA LEU A 184 9.68 5.64 0.39
C LEU A 184 9.47 5.74 1.90
N GLU A 185 10.42 6.33 2.60
CA GLU A 185 10.30 6.62 4.03
C GLU A 185 9.29 7.75 4.26
N ASP A 186 9.39 8.85 3.51
CA ASP A 186 8.42 9.94 3.52
C ASP A 186 6.99 9.42 3.24
N PHE A 187 6.87 8.54 2.25
CA PHE A 187 5.58 7.91 1.96
C PHE A 187 5.03 7.11 3.15
N ARG A 188 5.87 6.34 3.84
CA ARG A 188 5.47 5.56 5.02
C ARG A 188 5.13 6.44 6.23
N MET A 189 5.75 7.60 6.32
CA MET A 189 5.52 8.58 7.41
C MET A 189 4.36 9.54 7.16
N GLY A 190 3.66 9.42 6.03
CA GLY A 190 2.54 10.31 5.71
C GLY A 190 2.93 11.60 5.00
N ASN A 191 4.20 11.78 4.66
CA ASN A 191 4.75 13.01 4.10
C ASN A 191 4.79 13.03 2.55
N PHE A 192 4.25 12.01 1.90
CA PHE A 192 4.26 11.92 0.44
C PHE A 192 3.52 13.08 -0.23
N LYS A 193 4.19 13.71 -1.19
CA LYS A 193 3.62 14.80 -2.00
C LYS A 193 3.79 14.48 -3.49
N VAL A 194 2.73 14.73 -4.24
CA VAL A 194 2.78 14.76 -5.70
C VAL A 194 3.33 16.12 -6.10
N THR A 195 4.49 16.15 -6.77
CA THR A 195 5.16 17.38 -7.20
C THR A 195 5.13 17.54 -8.73
N GLN A 196 4.90 16.45 -9.46
CA GLN A 196 4.87 16.46 -10.92
C GLN A 196 3.49 16.91 -11.45
N LYS A 197 3.46 17.52 -12.63
CA LYS A 197 2.21 17.85 -13.33
C LYS A 197 1.50 16.58 -13.76
N LEU A 198 0.25 16.41 -13.31
CA LEU A 198 -0.50 15.17 -13.55
C LEU A 198 -0.74 14.87 -15.03
N ASP A 199 -1.07 15.90 -15.83
CA ASP A 199 -1.29 15.72 -17.28
C ASP A 199 -0.04 15.20 -17.97
N TYR A 200 1.14 15.71 -17.60
CA TYR A 200 2.42 15.23 -18.10
C TYR A 200 2.66 13.76 -17.74
N ILE A 201 2.37 13.37 -16.50
CA ILE A 201 2.52 11.98 -16.06
C ILE A 201 1.50 11.08 -16.75
N HIS A 202 0.25 11.54 -16.93
CA HIS A 202 -0.77 10.80 -17.69
C HIS A 202 -0.34 10.55 -19.13
N ASP A 203 0.19 11.58 -19.83
CA ASP A 203 0.70 11.46 -21.20
C ASP A 203 1.82 10.41 -21.27
N ILE A 204 2.83 10.52 -20.40
CA ILE A 204 3.96 9.59 -20.40
C ILE A 204 3.52 8.15 -20.09
N LEU A 205 2.74 7.95 -19.04
CA LEU A 205 2.29 6.60 -18.68
C LEU A 205 1.38 6.00 -19.75
N GLY A 206 0.57 6.83 -20.44
CA GLY A 206 -0.20 6.42 -21.61
C GLY A 206 0.69 5.91 -22.72
N LYS A 207 1.70 6.69 -23.11
CA LYS A 207 2.69 6.32 -24.13
C LYS A 207 3.46 5.05 -23.77
N VAL A 208 3.89 4.91 -22.51
CA VAL A 208 4.59 3.69 -22.07
C VAL A 208 3.65 2.47 -22.12
N GLN A 209 2.36 2.63 -21.89
CA GLN A 209 1.39 1.52 -22.01
C GLN A 209 1.28 0.98 -23.45
N GLU A 210 1.59 1.76 -24.48
CA GLU A 210 1.60 1.29 -25.85
C GLU A 210 2.63 0.17 -26.10
N PHE A 211 3.71 0.13 -25.30
CA PHE A 211 4.69 -0.95 -25.36
C PHE A 211 4.18 -2.29 -24.82
N LYS A 212 3.01 -2.30 -24.18
CA LYS A 212 2.37 -3.53 -23.68
C LYS A 212 2.16 -4.56 -24.80
N GLN A 213 1.81 -4.10 -26.00
CA GLN A 213 1.60 -4.96 -27.17
C GLN A 213 2.85 -5.73 -27.58
N PHE A 214 4.04 -5.18 -27.28
CA PHE A 214 5.32 -5.83 -27.61
C PHE A 214 5.85 -6.69 -26.47
N SER A 215 5.69 -6.25 -25.19
CA SER A 215 6.15 -7.02 -24.04
C SER A 215 5.48 -6.58 -22.75
N ASP A 216 4.65 -7.45 -22.16
CA ASP A 216 4.02 -7.22 -20.85
C ASP A 216 5.04 -7.11 -19.70
N ARG A 217 6.22 -7.71 -19.86
CA ARG A 217 7.31 -7.67 -18.88
C ARG A 217 8.07 -6.36 -18.92
N ILE A 218 8.36 -5.81 -20.11
CA ILE A 218 9.22 -4.63 -20.28
C ILE A 218 8.47 -3.37 -19.85
N TYR A 219 7.24 -3.14 -20.35
CA TYR A 219 6.52 -1.89 -20.06
C TYR A 219 6.25 -1.69 -18.56
N ARG A 220 6.15 -2.76 -17.78
CA ARG A 220 5.98 -2.69 -16.31
C ARG A 220 7.28 -2.53 -15.55
N HIS A 221 8.42 -2.67 -16.21
CA HIS A 221 9.71 -2.63 -15.54
C HIS A 221 10.08 -1.20 -15.16
N ARG A 222 10.34 -0.98 -13.86
CA ARG A 222 10.67 0.35 -13.34
C ARG A 222 11.83 1.00 -14.08
N THR A 223 12.89 0.22 -14.36
CA THR A 223 14.08 0.73 -15.05
C THR A 223 13.76 1.19 -16.47
N PHE A 224 12.92 0.43 -17.20
CA PHE A 224 12.43 0.84 -18.51
C PHE A 224 11.65 2.14 -18.46
N LEU A 225 10.69 2.26 -17.53
CA LEU A 225 9.91 3.48 -17.36
C LEU A 225 10.81 4.69 -17.09
N ASN A 226 11.82 4.54 -16.22
CA ASN A 226 12.74 5.63 -15.92
C ASN A 226 13.57 6.06 -17.13
N VAL A 227 14.08 5.09 -17.90
CA VAL A 227 14.80 5.36 -19.14
C VAL A 227 13.88 6.07 -20.15
N TYR A 228 12.64 5.63 -20.22
CA TYR A 228 11.69 6.23 -21.15
C TYR A 228 11.30 7.66 -20.76
N LEU A 229 11.19 7.96 -19.46
CA LEU A 229 11.03 9.32 -18.94
C LEU A 229 12.20 10.24 -19.37
N ASP A 230 13.43 9.73 -19.25
CA ASP A 230 14.62 10.47 -19.68
C ASP A 230 14.61 10.71 -21.20
N LEU A 231 14.26 9.70 -22.00
CA LEU A 231 14.12 9.83 -23.45
C LEU A 231 13.06 10.85 -23.88
N MET A 232 11.90 10.84 -23.21
CA MET A 232 10.81 11.79 -23.49
C MET A 232 11.18 13.25 -23.23
N SER A 233 12.22 13.51 -22.46
CA SER A 233 12.76 14.86 -22.25
C SER A 233 13.72 15.32 -23.35
N HIS A 234 14.14 14.41 -24.22
CA HIS A 234 15.10 14.74 -25.28
C HIS A 234 14.38 15.36 -26.51
N PRO A 235 14.81 16.53 -27.00
CA PRO A 235 14.09 17.28 -28.04
C PRO A 235 13.99 16.55 -29.37
N GLU A 236 14.94 15.65 -29.69
CA GLU A 236 14.93 14.88 -30.95
C GLU A 236 14.19 13.54 -30.85
N PHE A 237 13.61 13.24 -29.66
CA PHE A 237 12.90 11.98 -29.46
C PHE A 237 11.41 12.12 -29.78
N GLU A 238 10.94 11.30 -30.70
CA GLU A 238 9.52 11.20 -31.04
C GLU A 238 8.96 9.82 -30.68
N HIS A 239 7.96 9.80 -29.79
CA HIS A 239 7.32 8.58 -29.33
C HIS A 239 6.72 7.75 -30.48
N SER A 240 5.99 8.40 -31.39
CA SER A 240 5.35 7.72 -32.52
C SER A 240 6.34 7.01 -33.43
N GLU A 241 7.53 7.61 -33.62
CA GLU A 241 8.60 6.99 -34.39
C GLU A 241 9.20 5.79 -33.66
N MET A 242 9.39 5.88 -32.34
CA MET A 242 9.86 4.74 -31.52
C MET A 242 8.91 3.56 -31.64
N ILE A 243 7.60 3.76 -31.52
CA ILE A 243 6.60 2.69 -31.64
C ILE A 243 6.70 2.01 -33.00
N LYS A 244 6.73 2.78 -34.09
CA LYS A 244 6.91 2.24 -35.46
C LYS A 244 8.20 1.43 -35.63
N LYS A 245 9.29 1.88 -35.00
CA LYS A 245 10.59 1.18 -35.06
C LYS A 245 10.56 -0.12 -34.28
N VAL A 246 9.95 -0.16 -33.09
CA VAL A 246 9.76 -1.38 -32.33
C VAL A 246 8.87 -2.36 -33.07
N GLU A 247 7.78 -1.88 -33.68
CA GLU A 247 6.86 -2.69 -34.47
C GLU A 247 7.57 -3.39 -35.66
N LYS A 248 8.44 -2.66 -36.36
CA LYS A 248 9.24 -3.20 -37.46
C LYS A 248 10.35 -4.13 -37.03
N ASN A 249 10.86 -3.98 -35.81
CA ASN A 249 12.02 -4.71 -35.30
C ASN A 249 11.74 -5.30 -33.88
N PRO A 250 10.70 -6.10 -33.69
CA PRO A 250 10.27 -6.54 -32.36
C PRO A 250 11.34 -7.40 -31.65
N ASN A 251 12.18 -8.10 -32.41
CA ASN A 251 13.28 -8.92 -31.88
C ASN A 251 14.40 -8.10 -31.22
N MET A 252 14.50 -6.80 -31.51
CA MET A 252 15.44 -5.90 -30.85
C MET A 252 14.92 -5.39 -29.50
N PHE A 253 13.60 -5.47 -29.26
CA PHE A 253 12.97 -5.00 -28.02
C PHE A 253 13.04 -6.11 -26.95
N ILE A 254 14.16 -6.19 -26.25
CA ILE A 254 14.49 -7.22 -25.30
C ILE A 254 14.46 -6.71 -23.85
N PHE A 255 14.23 -7.61 -22.89
CA PHE A 255 14.28 -7.27 -21.48
C PHE A 255 15.72 -7.06 -21.02
N CYS A 256 15.96 -5.88 -20.40
CA CYS A 256 17.23 -5.50 -19.79
C CYS A 256 17.06 -5.35 -18.26
N THR A 257 18.13 -5.53 -17.51
CA THR A 257 18.13 -5.33 -16.06
C THR A 257 18.72 -3.97 -15.65
N LYS A 258 19.67 -3.47 -16.44
CA LYS A 258 20.38 -2.21 -16.18
C LYS A 258 19.80 -1.07 -17.01
N LYS A 259 19.97 0.15 -16.48
CA LYS A 259 19.53 1.39 -17.11
C LYS A 259 20.25 1.61 -18.45
N GLU A 260 21.56 1.43 -18.45
CA GLU A 260 22.43 1.63 -19.60
C GLU A 260 22.07 0.70 -20.78
N ASP A 261 21.69 -0.54 -20.47
CA ASP A 261 21.32 -1.51 -21.49
C ASP A 261 19.99 -1.18 -22.15
N TYR A 262 19.01 -0.69 -21.36
CA TYR A 262 17.76 -0.16 -21.92
C TYR A 262 17.99 1.06 -22.79
N PHE A 263 18.86 1.97 -22.40
CA PHE A 263 19.22 3.10 -23.20
C PHE A 263 19.81 2.67 -24.54
N ARG A 264 20.84 1.83 -24.54
CA ARG A 264 21.48 1.30 -25.78
C ARG A 264 20.47 0.58 -26.66
N MET A 265 19.60 -0.23 -26.09
CA MET A 265 18.56 -0.94 -26.81
C MET A 265 17.60 0.04 -27.52
N LEU A 266 17.06 1.00 -26.79
CA LEU A 266 16.11 1.97 -27.35
C LEU A 266 16.77 2.88 -28.39
N GLU A 267 17.99 3.33 -28.14
CA GLU A 267 18.77 4.13 -29.11
C GLU A 267 19.06 3.31 -30.38
N SER A 268 19.45 2.05 -30.25
CA SER A 268 19.68 1.15 -31.40
C SER A 268 18.42 0.94 -32.22
N ILE A 269 17.27 0.73 -31.57
CA ILE A 269 15.97 0.59 -32.26
C ILE A 269 15.59 1.88 -32.96
N TYR A 270 15.68 3.03 -32.26
CA TYR A 270 15.31 4.33 -32.79
C TYR A 270 16.16 4.71 -34.01
N ASN A 271 17.46 4.43 -33.94
CA ASN A 271 18.45 4.72 -34.99
C ASN A 271 18.55 3.65 -36.10
N HIS A 272 17.79 2.56 -35.97
CA HIS A 272 17.82 1.50 -36.97
C HIS A 272 17.41 2.05 -38.35
N GLN A 273 18.28 1.90 -39.36
CA GLN A 273 18.09 2.39 -40.74
C GLN A 273 17.87 3.91 -40.84
N ARG A 274 18.37 4.71 -39.91
CA ARG A 274 18.39 6.18 -40.03
C ARG A 274 19.74 6.64 -40.62
N GLN A 275 19.68 7.67 -41.48
CA GLN A 275 20.88 8.36 -41.97
C GLN A 275 21.49 9.24 -40.89
N VAL A 276 20.64 10.06 -40.26
CA VAL A 276 21.01 10.89 -39.11
C VAL A 276 20.59 10.16 -37.81
N LYS A 277 21.56 9.89 -36.95
CA LYS A 277 21.39 9.12 -35.71
C LYS A 277 21.53 10.01 -34.50
N PRO A 278 20.42 10.48 -33.92
CA PRO A 278 20.48 11.20 -32.67
C PRO A 278 21.12 10.34 -31.57
N ARG A 279 21.93 10.98 -30.74
CA ARG A 279 22.47 10.38 -29.52
C ARG A 279 21.65 10.89 -28.34
N PHE A 280 21.15 9.96 -27.55
CA PHE A 280 20.33 10.28 -26.38
C PHE A 280 21.13 10.23 -25.07
N PHE A 281 22.41 9.80 -25.11
CA PHE A 281 23.30 9.64 -23.95
C PHE A 281 24.72 10.05 -24.25
#